data_d2f110c3f3a578e935e36a7e8b5b59e4
#
_entry.id   d2f110c3f3a578e935e36a7e8b5b59e4
#
_cell.length_a   1.000
_cell.length_b   1.000
_cell.length_c   1.000
_cell.angle_alpha   90.00
_cell.angle_beta   90.00
_cell.angle_gamma   90.00
#
_symmetry.space_group_name_H-M   'P 1'
#
loop_
_entity.id
_entity.type
_entity.pdbx_description
1 polymer ?
#
loop_
_entity_poly.entity_id
_entity_poly.type
_entity_poly.pdbx_seq_one_letter_code
_entity_poly.pdbx_strand_id
1 'polypeptide(L)'
;MNPAPLDGPKSRAELEALAGSTITESGLGGTRALEIFEQTLAPATISTDHPNFLSFIPAAPTEAATLFDLVVSASSIYGGSWTEGAGAVFAENQVLEFLAKEAGLPDGAGGVFVQGGTLGNLSALVVARDVAERKHGHKTWAIICSSEAHSSIKAVAKVMGVEVVKADAAATGSLHGHQAKQAVHQAIESGLTPFAIVGTGGTTNFGIIDQLGDLALVAKEFDLWFHVDGAYGLAGMLVEELKPKYAGLELADSFIVDPHKWLFSPFDACALVYREPKLAKTAHIQHGEYLETLNQNDDWNPSDFAFNLTRRVRGLPLWFSLATHGVAAYRSAIKMNLDLTKQIATEIRSRPYLRLVREPELSVVVFEREGWSNADYEKWSKQLLDSQFAFVVPSSHLGKPNTRFAIVNPTTKLEDLVAILDTME
;
A
#
# COMPACT_ATOMS: atom_id res chain seq x y z
N MET A 1 9.24 22.61 0.99
CA MET A 1 8.31 23.27 0.04
C MET A 1 6.98 23.47 0.74
N ASN A 2 6.22 24.54 0.44
CA ASN A 2 4.85 24.62 0.92
C ASN A 2 4.02 23.57 0.16
N PRO A 3 3.09 22.85 0.83
CA PRO A 3 2.22 21.93 0.13
C PRO A 3 1.36 22.68 -0.88
N ALA A 4 1.03 22.00 -1.99
CA ALA A 4 0.08 22.55 -2.95
C ALA A 4 -1.31 22.67 -2.29
N PRO A 5 -2.18 23.59 -2.74
CA PRO A 5 -3.53 23.72 -2.21
C PRO A 5 -4.35 22.42 -2.33
N LEU A 6 -5.33 22.23 -1.44
CA LEU A 6 -6.34 21.16 -1.57
C LEU A 6 -7.41 21.61 -2.57
N ASP A 7 -7.04 21.64 -3.85
CA ASP A 7 -7.97 21.92 -4.93
C ASP A 7 -8.95 20.75 -5.14
N GLY A 8 -10.15 21.06 -5.61
CA GLY A 8 -11.18 20.05 -5.87
C GLY A 8 -11.25 19.61 -7.32
N PRO A 9 -11.83 18.42 -7.62
CA PRO A 9 -12.01 17.98 -8.99
C PRO A 9 -12.99 18.89 -9.75
N LYS A 10 -12.70 19.12 -11.03
CA LYS A 10 -13.62 19.76 -11.98
C LYS A 10 -14.26 18.70 -12.87
N SER A 11 -15.48 18.97 -13.34
CA SER A 11 -16.13 18.11 -14.33
C SER A 11 -15.39 18.11 -15.66
N ARG A 12 -15.58 17.07 -16.44
CA ARG A 12 -15.03 16.98 -17.80
C ARG A 12 -15.42 18.19 -18.65
N ALA A 13 -16.70 18.62 -18.60
CA ALA A 13 -17.18 19.76 -19.37
C ALA A 13 -16.50 21.08 -18.99
N GLU A 14 -16.25 21.31 -17.69
CA GLU A 14 -15.50 22.47 -17.23
C GLU A 14 -14.06 22.43 -17.73
N LEU A 15 -13.39 21.27 -17.63
CA LEU A 15 -12.02 21.13 -18.13
C LEU A 15 -11.92 21.30 -19.65
N GLU A 16 -12.88 20.78 -20.41
CA GLU A 16 -12.95 20.99 -21.87
C GLU A 16 -13.17 22.47 -22.22
N ALA A 17 -14.01 23.18 -21.46
CA ALA A 17 -14.24 24.60 -21.68
C ALA A 17 -13.01 25.47 -21.32
N LEU A 18 -12.24 25.09 -20.29
CA LEU A 18 -11.08 25.86 -19.82
C LEU A 18 -9.80 25.55 -20.60
N ALA A 19 -9.50 24.29 -20.81
CA ALA A 19 -8.27 23.83 -21.46
C ALA A 19 -8.39 23.76 -22.99
N GLY A 20 -9.59 23.48 -23.51
CA GLY A 20 -9.80 23.22 -24.92
C GLY A 20 -9.10 21.93 -25.40
N SER A 21 -8.86 21.86 -26.71
CA SER A 21 -8.06 20.78 -27.30
C SER A 21 -6.57 21.06 -27.14
N THR A 22 -5.88 20.23 -26.36
CA THR A 22 -4.43 20.40 -26.09
C THR A 22 -3.55 19.55 -27.00
N ILE A 23 -4.11 18.47 -27.56
CA ILE A 23 -3.41 17.60 -28.52
C ILE A 23 -3.83 18.02 -29.92
N THR A 24 -2.92 18.69 -30.62
CA THR A 24 -3.17 19.27 -31.95
C THR A 24 -2.06 18.89 -32.91
N GLU A 25 -2.32 18.97 -34.22
CA GLU A 25 -1.34 18.62 -35.27
C GLU A 25 -0.05 19.45 -35.19
N SER A 26 -0.17 20.74 -34.89
CA SER A 26 0.97 21.65 -34.82
C SER A 26 1.61 21.77 -33.43
N GLY A 27 0.97 21.23 -32.38
CA GLY A 27 1.34 21.47 -30.99
C GLY A 27 0.96 22.87 -30.50
N LEU A 28 0.99 23.07 -29.18
CA LEU A 28 0.70 24.36 -28.53
C LEU A 28 1.98 25.17 -28.19
N GLY A 29 3.13 24.52 -28.24
CA GLY A 29 4.37 25.01 -27.65
C GLY A 29 4.43 24.87 -26.12
N GLY A 30 5.65 24.76 -25.58
CA GLY A 30 5.86 24.43 -24.16
C GLY A 30 5.29 25.44 -23.19
N THR A 31 5.41 26.75 -23.49
CA THR A 31 4.90 27.85 -22.63
C THR A 31 3.37 27.73 -22.49
N ARG A 32 2.66 27.61 -23.60
CA ARG A 32 1.20 27.51 -23.56
C ARG A 32 0.71 26.22 -22.88
N ALA A 33 1.38 25.11 -23.14
CA ALA A 33 1.06 23.83 -22.47
C ALA A 33 1.27 23.91 -20.95
N LEU A 34 2.36 24.57 -20.51
CA LEU A 34 2.64 24.78 -19.08
C LEU A 34 1.60 25.72 -18.44
N GLU A 35 1.21 26.82 -19.09
CA GLU A 35 0.14 27.68 -18.60
C GLU A 35 -1.18 26.95 -18.40
N ILE A 36 -1.57 26.10 -19.35
CA ILE A 36 -2.79 25.30 -19.23
C ILE A 36 -2.68 24.33 -18.02
N PHE A 37 -1.52 23.69 -17.86
CA PHE A 37 -1.29 22.83 -16.71
C PHE A 37 -1.43 23.60 -15.40
N GLU A 38 -0.70 24.70 -15.26
CA GLU A 38 -0.65 25.49 -14.03
C GLU A 38 -1.99 26.14 -13.67
N GLN A 39 -2.70 26.70 -14.67
CA GLN A 39 -3.91 27.47 -14.43
C GLN A 39 -5.21 26.64 -14.46
N THR A 40 -5.18 25.46 -15.06
CA THR A 40 -6.39 24.67 -15.29
C THR A 40 -6.30 23.25 -14.75
N LEU A 41 -5.25 22.49 -15.08
CA LEU A 41 -5.19 21.06 -14.77
C LEU A 41 -4.71 20.82 -13.33
N ALA A 42 -3.67 21.50 -12.89
CA ALA A 42 -3.18 21.37 -11.52
C ALA A 42 -4.27 21.80 -10.49
N PRO A 43 -4.97 22.94 -10.65
CA PRO A 43 -6.08 23.32 -9.76
C PRO A 43 -7.34 22.45 -9.87
N ALA A 44 -7.33 21.41 -10.66
CA ALA A 44 -8.38 20.37 -10.72
C ALA A 44 -7.91 19.04 -10.13
N THR A 45 -6.77 19.03 -9.44
CA THR A 45 -6.13 17.84 -8.89
C THR A 45 -5.91 18.04 -7.39
N ILE A 46 -6.44 17.13 -6.57
CA ILE A 46 -6.24 17.18 -5.12
C ILE A 46 -4.78 16.80 -4.79
N SER A 47 -4.11 17.63 -4.00
CA SER A 47 -2.74 17.39 -3.56
C SER A 47 -2.69 16.34 -2.46
N THR A 48 -2.22 15.13 -2.78
CA THR A 48 -2.20 14.00 -1.83
C THR A 48 -1.12 14.15 -0.74
N ASP A 49 -0.13 15.02 -0.95
CA ASP A 49 0.93 15.32 0.00
C ASP A 49 0.57 16.46 0.97
N HIS A 50 -0.64 17.03 0.85
CA HIS A 50 -1.11 18.06 1.77
C HIS A 50 -1.29 17.48 3.19
N PRO A 51 -0.83 18.17 4.28
CA PRO A 51 -0.94 17.67 5.66
C PRO A 51 -2.36 17.31 6.10
N ASN A 52 -3.36 17.98 5.54
CA ASN A 52 -4.78 17.76 5.84
C ASN A 52 -5.50 16.89 4.80
N PHE A 53 -4.75 16.18 3.94
CA PHE A 53 -5.28 15.08 3.15
C PHE A 53 -5.30 13.83 4.04
N LEU A 54 -6.46 13.53 4.63
CA LEU A 54 -6.61 12.51 5.68
C LEU A 54 -7.40 11.27 5.21
N SER A 55 -7.67 11.19 3.91
CA SER A 55 -8.45 10.12 3.27
C SER A 55 -7.56 9.06 2.65
N PHE A 56 -8.11 7.86 2.42
CA PHE A 56 -7.36 6.73 1.87
C PHE A 56 -6.13 6.40 2.74
N ILE A 57 -4.98 6.20 2.16
CA ILE A 57 -3.65 6.27 2.77
C ILE A 57 -2.81 7.10 1.80
N PRO A 58 -2.65 8.41 2.06
CA PRO A 58 -2.01 9.33 1.11
C PRO A 58 -0.49 9.14 1.05
N ALA A 59 0.10 9.65 -0.03
CA ALA A 59 1.53 9.79 -0.14
C ALA A 59 1.98 11.11 0.51
N ALA A 60 3.03 11.06 1.33
CA ALA A 60 3.68 12.25 1.89
C ALA A 60 5.20 12.16 1.64
N PRO A 61 5.67 12.29 0.38
CA PRO A 61 7.05 12.04 0.04
C PRO A 61 7.99 13.07 0.69
N THR A 62 9.19 12.60 1.04
CA THR A 62 10.26 13.52 1.42
C THR A 62 10.70 14.35 0.22
N GLU A 63 11.21 15.56 0.46
CA GLU A 63 11.78 16.38 -0.62
C GLU A 63 12.90 15.65 -1.37
N ALA A 64 13.74 14.91 -0.63
CA ALA A 64 14.80 14.09 -1.21
C ALA A 64 14.25 13.03 -2.18
N ALA A 65 13.20 12.31 -1.79
CA ALA A 65 12.57 11.31 -2.65
C ALA A 65 11.94 11.95 -3.90
N THR A 66 11.24 13.08 -3.75
CA THR A 66 10.62 13.81 -4.86
C THR A 66 11.65 14.33 -5.86
N LEU A 67 12.72 14.95 -5.38
CA LEU A 67 13.81 15.43 -6.24
C LEU A 67 14.52 14.26 -6.96
N PHE A 68 14.73 13.15 -6.27
CA PHE A 68 15.37 12.00 -6.89
C PHE A 68 14.46 11.28 -7.89
N ASP A 69 13.15 11.34 -7.72
CA ASP A 69 12.19 10.85 -8.71
C ASP A 69 12.29 11.60 -10.04
N LEU A 70 12.55 12.91 -10.00
CA LEU A 70 12.87 13.70 -11.18
C LEU A 70 14.16 13.20 -11.87
N VAL A 71 15.21 12.88 -11.09
CA VAL A 71 16.46 12.29 -11.62
C VAL A 71 16.18 10.95 -12.29
N VAL A 72 15.40 10.07 -11.67
CA VAL A 72 14.99 8.78 -12.24
C VAL A 72 14.27 8.96 -13.57
N SER A 73 13.36 9.94 -13.66
CA SER A 73 12.62 10.24 -14.89
C SER A 73 13.54 10.79 -15.98
N ALA A 74 14.45 11.71 -15.63
CA ALA A 74 15.39 12.33 -16.57
C ALA A 74 16.43 11.32 -17.11
N SER A 75 16.80 10.30 -16.32
CA SER A 75 17.83 9.31 -16.69
C SER A 75 17.29 8.16 -17.54
N SER A 76 15.97 7.99 -17.66
CA SER A 76 15.33 6.92 -18.45
C SER A 76 15.89 5.50 -18.19
N ILE A 77 16.19 5.17 -16.93
CA ILE A 77 16.80 3.91 -16.56
C ILE A 77 15.83 2.76 -16.79
N TYR A 78 16.27 1.74 -17.55
CA TYR A 78 15.56 0.47 -17.65
C TYR A 78 15.88 -0.40 -16.44
N GLY A 79 14.87 -0.75 -15.66
CA GLY A 79 15.05 -1.48 -14.40
C GLY A 79 14.67 -2.97 -14.48
N GLY A 80 14.59 -3.56 -15.67
CA GLY A 80 14.18 -4.96 -15.85
C GLY A 80 15.31 -5.97 -15.74
N SER A 81 16.55 -5.56 -16.04
CA SER A 81 17.72 -6.44 -16.03
C SER A 81 18.91 -5.84 -15.31
N TRP A 82 19.78 -6.69 -14.81
CA TRP A 82 21.07 -6.30 -14.25
C TRP A 82 21.98 -5.67 -15.31
N THR A 83 22.04 -6.28 -16.47
CA THR A 83 22.94 -5.83 -17.57
C THR A 83 22.70 -4.37 -17.94
N GLU A 84 21.43 -3.92 -17.98
CA GLU A 84 21.09 -2.56 -18.39
C GLU A 84 21.01 -1.58 -17.22
N GLY A 85 20.73 -2.07 -16.00
CA GLY A 85 20.44 -1.23 -14.85
C GLY A 85 21.19 -1.60 -13.57
N ALA A 86 22.38 -2.21 -13.64
CA ALA A 86 23.08 -2.77 -12.48
C ALA A 86 23.17 -1.84 -11.27
N GLY A 87 23.53 -0.58 -11.47
CA GLY A 87 23.64 0.39 -10.37
C GLY A 87 22.28 0.70 -9.72
N ALA A 88 21.23 0.78 -10.52
CA ALA A 88 19.87 1.03 -10.01
C ALA A 88 19.29 -0.21 -9.34
N VAL A 89 19.48 -1.38 -9.93
CA VAL A 89 19.07 -2.68 -9.36
C VAL A 89 19.77 -2.94 -8.03
N PHE A 90 21.08 -2.66 -7.96
CA PHE A 90 21.85 -2.77 -6.72
C PHE A 90 21.26 -1.88 -5.60
N ALA A 91 20.97 -0.63 -5.93
CA ALA A 91 20.38 0.31 -4.96
C ALA A 91 18.96 -0.12 -4.50
N GLU A 92 18.12 -0.62 -5.42
CA GLU A 92 16.82 -1.19 -5.07
C GLU A 92 16.97 -2.43 -4.18
N ASN A 93 17.92 -3.32 -4.48
CA ASN A 93 18.16 -4.52 -3.68
C ASN A 93 18.60 -4.19 -2.25
N GLN A 94 19.43 -3.15 -2.04
CA GLN A 94 19.76 -2.70 -0.69
C GLN A 94 18.54 -2.33 0.15
N VAL A 95 17.54 -1.71 -0.47
CA VAL A 95 16.27 -1.38 0.23
C VAL A 95 15.46 -2.64 0.49
N LEU A 96 15.38 -3.56 -0.46
CA LEU A 96 14.65 -4.83 -0.29
C LEU A 96 15.28 -5.70 0.80
N GLU A 97 16.61 -5.79 0.84
CA GLU A 97 17.36 -6.47 1.90
C GLU A 97 17.13 -5.81 3.27
N PHE A 98 17.14 -4.48 3.33
CA PHE A 98 16.82 -3.75 4.55
C PHE A 98 15.41 -4.08 5.04
N LEU A 99 14.40 -4.06 4.17
CA LEU A 99 13.02 -4.39 4.53
C LEU A 99 12.87 -5.86 4.94
N ALA A 100 13.53 -6.78 4.26
CA ALA A 100 13.57 -8.20 4.61
C ALA A 100 14.15 -8.42 6.01
N LYS A 101 15.24 -7.73 6.34
CA LYS A 101 15.89 -7.79 7.66
C LYS A 101 15.00 -7.22 8.76
N GLU A 102 14.34 -6.06 8.55
CA GLU A 102 13.40 -5.49 9.52
C GLU A 102 12.19 -6.39 9.75
N ALA A 103 11.77 -7.15 8.73
CA ALA A 103 10.72 -8.17 8.83
C ALA A 103 11.19 -9.49 9.48
N GLY A 104 12.47 -9.65 9.78
CA GLY A 104 13.03 -10.87 10.37
C GLY A 104 13.16 -12.04 9.40
N LEU A 105 13.12 -11.81 8.09
CA LEU A 105 13.35 -12.86 7.09
C LEU A 105 14.82 -13.32 7.08
N PRO A 106 15.10 -14.56 6.63
CA PRO A 106 16.47 -15.09 6.58
C PRO A 106 17.35 -14.34 5.57
N ASP A 107 18.67 -14.47 5.73
CA ASP A 107 19.63 -14.00 4.74
C ASP A 107 19.33 -14.62 3.37
N GLY A 108 19.43 -13.80 2.32
CA GLY A 108 19.09 -14.18 0.96
C GLY A 108 17.62 -13.97 0.58
N ALA A 109 16.76 -13.55 1.52
CA ALA A 109 15.45 -13.01 1.16
C ALA A 109 15.60 -11.72 0.34
N GLY A 110 14.71 -11.51 -0.61
CA GLY A 110 14.76 -10.36 -1.52
C GLY A 110 13.57 -10.36 -2.47
N GLY A 111 13.59 -9.47 -3.45
CA GLY A 111 12.42 -9.36 -4.33
C GLY A 111 12.55 -8.28 -5.38
N VAL A 112 11.51 -7.48 -5.53
CA VAL A 112 11.40 -6.50 -6.62
C VAL A 112 10.48 -5.35 -6.22
N PHE A 113 10.72 -4.17 -6.78
CA PHE A 113 9.74 -3.08 -6.72
C PHE A 113 8.76 -3.15 -7.89
N VAL A 114 7.47 -3.03 -7.59
CA VAL A 114 6.36 -2.97 -8.56
C VAL A 114 5.54 -1.70 -8.37
N GLN A 115 4.52 -1.47 -9.21
CA GLN A 115 3.74 -0.22 -9.22
C GLN A 115 2.95 0.04 -7.93
N GLY A 116 2.44 -0.99 -7.29
CA GLY A 116 1.63 -0.82 -6.08
C GLY A 116 1.17 -2.15 -5.53
N GLY A 117 0.58 -2.13 -4.33
CA GLY A 117 0.21 -3.34 -3.59
C GLY A 117 -0.64 -4.33 -4.39
N THR A 118 -1.53 -3.87 -5.27
CA THR A 118 -2.33 -4.78 -6.11
C THR A 118 -1.46 -5.65 -7.02
N LEU A 119 -0.42 -5.07 -7.65
CA LEU A 119 0.48 -5.84 -8.49
C LEU A 119 1.49 -6.66 -7.67
N GLY A 120 1.87 -6.16 -6.50
CA GLY A 120 2.65 -6.94 -5.53
C GLY A 120 1.91 -8.19 -5.08
N ASN A 121 0.65 -8.06 -4.66
CA ASN A 121 -0.22 -9.17 -4.31
C ASN A 121 -0.40 -10.15 -5.48
N LEU A 122 -0.64 -9.64 -6.71
CA LEU A 122 -0.76 -10.49 -7.90
C LEU A 122 0.51 -11.32 -8.12
N SER A 123 1.67 -10.67 -8.14
CA SER A 123 2.94 -11.35 -8.41
C SER A 123 3.25 -12.39 -7.34
N ALA A 124 3.06 -12.07 -6.06
CA ALA A 124 3.25 -13.02 -4.96
C ALA A 124 2.32 -14.24 -5.06
N LEU A 125 1.03 -14.01 -5.34
CA LEU A 125 0.04 -15.08 -5.40
C LEU A 125 0.16 -15.93 -6.68
N VAL A 126 0.71 -15.40 -7.77
CA VAL A 126 1.13 -16.18 -8.94
C VAL A 126 2.23 -17.17 -8.55
N VAL A 127 3.25 -16.72 -7.81
CA VAL A 127 4.31 -17.61 -7.28
C VAL A 127 3.72 -18.68 -6.37
N ALA A 128 2.87 -18.29 -5.45
CA ALA A 128 2.20 -19.21 -4.51
C ALA A 128 1.44 -20.32 -5.25
N ARG A 129 0.65 -19.94 -6.28
CA ARG A 129 -0.09 -20.92 -7.09
C ARG A 129 0.85 -21.81 -7.90
N ASP A 130 1.90 -21.26 -8.51
CA ASP A 130 2.86 -22.03 -9.30
C ASP A 130 3.57 -23.09 -8.45
N VAL A 131 3.97 -22.73 -7.22
CA VAL A 131 4.55 -23.68 -6.25
C VAL A 131 3.54 -24.80 -5.91
N ALA A 132 2.29 -24.45 -5.62
CA ALA A 132 1.24 -25.40 -5.32
C ALA A 132 0.91 -26.30 -6.52
N GLU A 133 0.86 -25.74 -7.73
CA GLU A 133 0.55 -26.48 -8.95
C GLU A 133 1.65 -27.49 -9.32
N ARG A 134 2.93 -27.13 -9.14
CA ARG A 134 4.04 -28.09 -9.32
C ARG A 134 3.96 -29.27 -8.37
N LYS A 135 3.44 -29.03 -7.16
CA LYS A 135 3.34 -30.07 -6.11
C LYS A 135 2.11 -30.94 -6.26
N HIS A 136 0.96 -30.36 -6.62
CA HIS A 136 -0.34 -31.02 -6.57
C HIS A 136 -1.03 -31.19 -7.92
N GLY A 137 -0.42 -30.70 -9.03
CA GLY A 137 -1.05 -30.61 -10.33
C GLY A 137 -2.16 -29.57 -10.38
N HIS A 138 -2.83 -29.46 -11.51
CA HIS A 138 -3.91 -28.49 -11.70
C HIS A 138 -5.14 -28.81 -10.83
N LYS A 139 -5.66 -27.81 -10.12
CA LYS A 139 -6.79 -27.88 -9.21
C LYS A 139 -7.72 -26.67 -9.35
N THR A 140 -8.89 -26.75 -8.71
CA THR A 140 -9.73 -25.56 -8.49
C THR A 140 -9.21 -24.82 -7.27
N TRP A 141 -8.35 -23.83 -7.52
CA TRP A 141 -7.56 -23.15 -6.52
C TRP A 141 -8.35 -22.10 -5.72
N ALA A 142 -8.01 -21.93 -4.45
CA ALA A 142 -8.58 -20.89 -3.59
C ALA A 142 -7.52 -20.17 -2.75
N ILE A 143 -7.78 -18.89 -2.49
CA ILE A 143 -7.05 -18.03 -1.56
C ILE A 143 -7.89 -17.87 -0.30
N ILE A 144 -7.28 -18.02 0.87
CA ILE A 144 -7.91 -17.73 2.17
C ILE A 144 -7.46 -16.34 2.61
N CYS A 145 -8.40 -15.47 2.98
CA CYS A 145 -8.08 -14.14 3.54
C CYS A 145 -9.18 -13.67 4.50
N SER A 146 -8.89 -12.61 5.26
CA SER A 146 -9.88 -11.96 6.12
C SER A 146 -11.04 -11.36 5.30
N SER A 147 -12.24 -11.27 5.89
CA SER A 147 -13.34 -10.45 5.36
C SER A 147 -12.93 -8.97 5.22
N GLU A 148 -12.00 -8.48 6.05
CA GLU A 148 -11.43 -7.14 6.04
C GLU A 148 -10.22 -6.96 5.10
N ALA A 149 -9.78 -8.02 4.41
CA ALA A 149 -8.69 -7.93 3.44
C ALA A 149 -9.00 -6.91 2.33
N HIS A 150 -7.97 -6.21 1.88
CA HIS A 150 -8.10 -5.21 0.83
C HIS A 150 -8.70 -5.80 -0.45
N SER A 151 -9.51 -5.00 -1.15
CA SER A 151 -10.21 -5.39 -2.38
C SER A 151 -9.29 -5.91 -3.49
N SER A 152 -8.00 -5.59 -3.44
CA SER A 152 -6.99 -6.11 -4.37
C SER A 152 -6.92 -7.64 -4.38
N ILE A 153 -7.13 -8.31 -3.24
CA ILE A 153 -7.09 -9.78 -3.19
C ILE A 153 -8.19 -10.38 -4.06
N LYS A 154 -9.42 -9.83 -3.98
CA LYS A 154 -10.51 -10.26 -4.86
C LYS A 154 -10.24 -9.94 -6.34
N ALA A 155 -9.66 -8.76 -6.61
CA ALA A 155 -9.29 -8.36 -7.97
C ALA A 155 -8.21 -9.29 -8.56
N VAL A 156 -7.17 -9.61 -7.77
CA VAL A 156 -6.11 -10.55 -8.13
C VAL A 156 -6.67 -11.96 -8.39
N ALA A 157 -7.52 -12.47 -7.51
CA ALA A 157 -8.15 -13.76 -7.68
C ALA A 157 -8.96 -13.85 -8.99
N LYS A 158 -9.69 -12.77 -9.33
CA LYS A 158 -10.39 -12.68 -10.61
C LYS A 158 -9.46 -12.76 -11.81
N VAL A 159 -8.31 -12.06 -11.76
CA VAL A 159 -7.30 -12.11 -12.85
C VAL A 159 -6.69 -13.51 -12.96
N MET A 160 -6.44 -14.15 -11.83
CA MET A 160 -5.84 -15.50 -11.77
C MET A 160 -6.84 -16.62 -12.08
N GLY A 161 -8.14 -16.35 -12.12
CA GLY A 161 -9.18 -17.39 -12.29
C GLY A 161 -9.26 -18.34 -11.09
N VAL A 162 -9.05 -17.83 -9.86
CA VAL A 162 -9.11 -18.61 -8.61
C VAL A 162 -10.19 -18.06 -7.69
N GLU A 163 -10.64 -18.88 -6.75
CA GLU A 163 -11.66 -18.49 -5.77
C GLU A 163 -11.06 -17.78 -4.56
N VAL A 164 -11.87 -17.00 -3.86
CA VAL A 164 -11.53 -16.40 -2.56
C VAL A 164 -12.51 -16.89 -1.52
N VAL A 165 -11.98 -17.56 -0.50
CA VAL A 165 -12.75 -17.94 0.69
C VAL A 165 -12.40 -16.98 1.82
N LYS A 166 -13.39 -16.20 2.23
CA LYS A 166 -13.24 -15.20 3.28
C LYS A 166 -13.45 -15.82 4.66
N ALA A 167 -12.44 -15.74 5.49
CA ALA A 167 -12.57 -16.00 6.91
C ALA A 167 -13.23 -14.80 7.61
N ASP A 168 -14.21 -15.08 8.47
CA ASP A 168 -14.89 -14.04 9.24
C ASP A 168 -13.91 -13.46 10.26
N ALA A 169 -13.58 -12.20 10.15
CA ALA A 169 -12.72 -11.52 11.12
C ALA A 169 -13.49 -11.42 12.44
N ALA A 170 -12.85 -11.78 13.55
CA ALA A 170 -13.45 -11.69 14.87
C ALA A 170 -14.06 -10.31 15.15
N ALA A 171 -14.82 -10.17 16.24
CA ALA A 171 -15.38 -8.89 16.67
C ALA A 171 -14.32 -7.76 16.79
N THR A 172 -13.04 -8.13 16.91
CA THR A 172 -11.90 -7.23 16.87
C THR A 172 -11.52 -6.75 15.46
N GLY A 173 -12.04 -7.39 14.40
CA GLY A 173 -11.66 -7.13 13.01
C GLY A 173 -10.31 -7.73 12.59
N SER A 174 -9.62 -8.45 13.50
CA SER A 174 -8.35 -9.15 13.25
C SER A 174 -8.63 -10.62 12.93
N LEU A 175 -7.99 -11.16 11.92
CA LEU A 175 -8.07 -12.58 11.59
C LEU A 175 -7.15 -13.38 12.51
N HIS A 176 -7.70 -14.40 13.14
CA HIS A 176 -6.99 -15.36 14.00
C HIS A 176 -6.88 -16.74 13.33
N GLY A 177 -5.96 -17.57 13.80
CA GLY A 177 -5.71 -18.91 13.24
C GLY A 177 -6.92 -19.81 13.21
N HIS A 178 -7.78 -19.77 14.23
CA HIS A 178 -8.96 -20.64 14.27
C HIS A 178 -9.98 -20.32 13.16
N GLN A 179 -10.19 -19.02 12.84
CA GLN A 179 -11.08 -18.63 11.74
C GLN A 179 -10.45 -18.94 10.38
N ALA A 180 -9.14 -18.71 10.24
CA ALA A 180 -8.41 -19.10 9.04
C ALA A 180 -8.51 -20.62 8.80
N LYS A 181 -8.34 -21.43 9.85
CA LYS A 181 -8.49 -22.90 9.79
C LYS A 181 -9.91 -23.32 9.41
N GLN A 182 -10.94 -22.66 9.96
CA GLN A 182 -12.33 -22.92 9.57
C GLN A 182 -12.56 -22.61 8.08
N ALA A 183 -12.01 -21.50 7.58
CA ALA A 183 -12.13 -21.15 6.16
C ALA A 183 -11.38 -22.12 5.24
N VAL A 184 -10.24 -22.67 5.67
CA VAL A 184 -9.53 -23.74 4.95
C VAL A 184 -10.42 -24.99 4.86
N HIS A 185 -11.01 -25.45 5.96
CA HIS A 185 -11.92 -26.59 5.94
C HIS A 185 -13.15 -26.36 5.06
N GLN A 186 -13.78 -25.17 5.16
CA GLN A 186 -14.90 -24.79 4.31
C GLN A 186 -14.54 -24.84 2.82
N ALA A 187 -13.35 -24.35 2.45
CA ALA A 187 -12.87 -24.42 1.06
C ALA A 187 -12.76 -25.88 0.60
N ILE A 188 -12.13 -26.74 1.40
CA ILE A 188 -11.94 -28.16 1.07
C ILE A 188 -13.28 -28.89 0.94
N GLU A 189 -14.21 -28.69 1.88
CA GLU A 189 -15.57 -29.24 1.84
C GLU A 189 -16.36 -28.79 0.61
N SER A 190 -16.07 -27.58 0.11
CA SER A 190 -16.66 -27.04 -1.13
C SER A 190 -15.98 -27.54 -2.41
N GLY A 191 -15.01 -28.45 -2.32
CA GLY A 191 -14.28 -29.01 -3.45
C GLY A 191 -13.18 -28.09 -4.00
N LEU A 192 -12.81 -27.03 -3.25
CA LEU A 192 -11.72 -26.15 -3.59
C LEU A 192 -10.39 -26.63 -2.97
N THR A 193 -9.29 -26.24 -3.56
CA THR A 193 -7.95 -26.52 -3.04
C THR A 193 -7.29 -25.19 -2.62
N PRO A 194 -7.24 -24.86 -1.34
CA PRO A 194 -6.49 -23.71 -0.86
C PRO A 194 -5.01 -23.84 -1.24
N PHE A 195 -4.39 -22.72 -1.66
CA PHE A 195 -2.96 -22.67 -1.94
C PHE A 195 -2.24 -21.56 -1.19
N ALA A 196 -2.97 -20.57 -0.68
CA ALA A 196 -2.40 -19.46 0.05
C ALA A 196 -3.32 -18.95 1.15
N ILE A 197 -2.71 -18.49 2.25
CA ILE A 197 -3.34 -17.62 3.26
C ILE A 197 -2.74 -16.24 3.12
N VAL A 198 -3.59 -15.21 3.03
CA VAL A 198 -3.19 -13.81 3.03
C VAL A 198 -3.56 -13.20 4.39
N GLY A 199 -2.53 -12.87 5.17
CA GLY A 199 -2.66 -12.06 6.39
C GLY A 199 -2.50 -10.58 6.06
N THR A 200 -3.15 -9.70 6.82
CA THR A 200 -3.06 -8.26 6.64
C THR A 200 -2.19 -7.63 7.73
N GLY A 201 -1.13 -6.96 7.33
CA GLY A 201 -0.22 -6.24 8.23
C GLY A 201 -0.65 -4.79 8.51
N GLY A 202 -1.95 -4.55 8.62
CA GLY A 202 -2.58 -3.25 8.84
C GLY A 202 -3.67 -2.95 7.82
N THR A 203 -4.94 -3.20 8.18
CA THR A 203 -6.09 -2.98 7.29
C THR A 203 -6.25 -1.52 6.90
N THR A 204 -6.67 -1.26 5.66
CA THR A 204 -6.87 0.12 5.15
C THR A 204 -7.91 0.88 5.96
N ASN A 205 -8.97 0.22 6.43
CA ASN A 205 -10.07 0.88 7.12
C ASN A 205 -9.74 1.26 8.56
N PHE A 206 -9.01 0.42 9.30
CA PHE A 206 -8.81 0.56 10.74
C PHE A 206 -7.35 0.50 11.19
N GLY A 207 -6.43 0.10 10.33
CA GLY A 207 -5.05 -0.16 10.73
C GLY A 207 -4.88 -1.41 11.59
N ILE A 208 -5.79 -2.39 11.51
CA ILE A 208 -5.74 -3.63 12.30
C ILE A 208 -4.71 -4.57 11.70
N ILE A 209 -3.94 -5.21 12.56
CA ILE A 209 -2.99 -6.26 12.19
C ILE A 209 -3.61 -7.61 12.51
N ASP A 210 -3.60 -8.53 11.55
CA ASP A 210 -4.00 -9.92 11.76
C ASP A 210 -3.00 -10.65 12.68
N GLN A 211 -3.42 -11.76 13.29
CA GLN A 211 -2.54 -12.57 14.15
C GLN A 211 -1.59 -13.40 13.28
N LEU A 212 -0.53 -12.73 12.76
CA LEU A 212 0.37 -13.26 11.74
C LEU A 212 1.01 -14.58 12.16
N GLY A 213 1.39 -14.73 13.44
CA GLY A 213 1.95 -15.97 13.98
C GLY A 213 0.97 -17.14 13.92
N ASP A 214 -0.30 -16.89 14.27
CA ASP A 214 -1.33 -17.90 14.17
C ASP A 214 -1.60 -18.33 12.73
N LEU A 215 -1.63 -17.34 11.80
CA LEU A 215 -1.84 -17.59 10.37
C LEU A 215 -0.68 -18.39 9.78
N ALA A 216 0.55 -18.10 10.16
CA ALA A 216 1.73 -18.86 9.75
C ALA A 216 1.66 -20.33 10.20
N LEU A 217 1.17 -20.59 11.42
CA LEU A 217 0.98 -21.96 11.91
C LEU A 217 -0.08 -22.72 11.09
N VAL A 218 -1.19 -22.05 10.75
CA VAL A 218 -2.23 -22.67 9.89
C VAL A 218 -1.70 -22.90 8.49
N ALA A 219 -0.97 -21.94 7.91
CA ALA A 219 -0.34 -22.11 6.60
C ALA A 219 0.60 -23.33 6.59
N LYS A 220 1.43 -23.47 7.63
CA LYS A 220 2.32 -24.62 7.79
C LYS A 220 1.55 -25.95 7.96
N GLU A 221 0.47 -25.97 8.74
CA GLU A 221 -0.34 -27.18 8.99
C GLU A 221 -0.95 -27.73 7.69
N PHE A 222 -1.42 -26.83 6.80
CA PHE A 222 -2.09 -27.20 5.55
C PHE A 222 -1.19 -27.07 4.31
N ASP A 223 0.12 -26.82 4.50
CA ASP A 223 1.09 -26.69 3.41
C ASP A 223 0.69 -25.60 2.40
N LEU A 224 0.30 -24.42 2.90
CA LEU A 224 -0.13 -23.27 2.15
C LEU A 224 0.96 -22.18 2.14
N TRP A 225 1.02 -21.41 1.08
CA TRP A 225 1.83 -20.19 1.02
C TRP A 225 1.30 -19.13 1.99
N PHE A 226 2.16 -18.58 2.83
CA PHE A 226 1.80 -17.48 3.72
C PHE A 226 2.27 -16.14 3.15
N HIS A 227 1.33 -15.35 2.66
CA HIS A 227 1.57 -13.99 2.15
C HIS A 227 1.06 -12.94 3.13
N VAL A 228 1.82 -11.85 3.34
CA VAL A 228 1.39 -10.73 4.17
C VAL A 228 1.19 -9.47 3.31
N ASP A 229 -0.06 -9.04 3.18
CA ASP A 229 -0.40 -7.74 2.63
C ASP A 229 -0.18 -6.66 3.71
N GLY A 230 0.96 -6.06 3.66
CA GLY A 230 1.37 -4.96 4.54
C GLY A 230 1.46 -3.62 3.82
N ALA A 231 0.79 -3.46 2.68
CA ALA A 231 0.90 -2.30 1.80
C ALA A 231 0.93 -0.97 2.57
N TYR A 232 0.09 -0.83 3.59
CA TYR A 232 0.09 0.32 4.48
C TYR A 232 0.88 0.06 5.77
N GLY A 233 0.45 -0.92 6.53
CA GLY A 233 0.80 -0.99 7.95
C GLY A 233 2.18 -1.56 8.23
N LEU A 234 2.81 -2.34 7.32
CA LEU A 234 4.15 -2.86 7.57
C LEU A 234 5.25 -1.78 7.68
N ALA A 235 5.00 -0.54 7.28
CA ALA A 235 5.89 0.55 7.62
C ALA A 235 6.10 0.68 9.15
N GLY A 236 5.09 0.30 9.94
CA GLY A 236 5.14 0.27 11.41
C GLY A 236 6.18 -0.71 11.98
N MET A 237 6.64 -1.72 11.23
CA MET A 237 7.68 -2.65 11.69
C MET A 237 9.02 -1.98 11.98
N LEU A 238 9.23 -0.77 11.43
CA LEU A 238 10.42 0.04 11.71
C LEU A 238 10.42 0.61 13.14
N VAL A 239 9.26 0.68 13.82
CA VAL A 239 9.14 1.24 15.17
C VAL A 239 9.14 0.12 16.20
N GLU A 240 10.08 0.19 17.14
CA GLU A 240 10.36 -0.88 18.11
C GLU A 240 9.12 -1.29 18.93
N GLU A 241 8.31 -0.30 19.34
CA GLU A 241 7.10 -0.54 20.15
C GLU A 241 6.02 -1.33 19.40
N LEU A 242 6.05 -1.35 18.07
CA LEU A 242 5.10 -2.10 17.23
C LEU A 242 5.59 -3.48 16.81
N LYS A 243 6.89 -3.77 16.89
CA LYS A 243 7.45 -5.07 16.46
C LYS A 243 6.72 -6.29 17.05
N PRO A 244 6.32 -6.31 18.33
CA PRO A 244 5.58 -7.44 18.88
C PRO A 244 4.23 -7.71 18.18
N LYS A 245 3.61 -6.69 17.59
CA LYS A 245 2.35 -6.84 16.85
C LYS A 245 2.53 -7.54 15.50
N TYR A 246 3.74 -7.55 14.97
CA TYR A 246 4.10 -8.22 13.72
C TYR A 246 4.74 -9.60 13.94
N ALA A 247 4.71 -10.14 15.17
CA ALA A 247 5.21 -11.49 15.44
C ALA A 247 4.56 -12.52 14.49
N GLY A 248 5.39 -13.31 13.79
CA GLY A 248 4.96 -14.21 12.73
C GLY A 248 5.23 -13.68 11.31
N LEU A 249 5.56 -12.38 11.14
CA LEU A 249 5.98 -11.84 9.84
C LEU A 249 7.26 -12.52 9.34
N GLU A 250 8.17 -12.84 10.25
CA GLU A 250 9.40 -13.58 9.99
C GLU A 250 9.17 -14.99 9.43
N LEU A 251 7.93 -15.51 9.47
CA LEU A 251 7.53 -16.80 8.93
C LEU A 251 6.86 -16.70 7.54
N ALA A 252 6.59 -15.48 7.05
CA ALA A 252 5.95 -15.28 5.76
C ALA A 252 6.83 -15.78 4.60
N ASP A 253 6.19 -16.38 3.59
CA ASP A 253 6.84 -16.74 2.32
C ASP A 253 7.03 -15.53 1.43
N SER A 254 6.14 -14.53 1.55
CA SER A 254 6.25 -13.23 0.89
C SER A 254 5.48 -12.16 1.64
N PHE A 255 5.90 -10.91 1.47
CA PHE A 255 5.14 -9.76 1.92
C PHE A 255 5.25 -8.59 0.95
N ILE A 256 4.32 -7.65 1.06
CA ILE A 256 4.40 -6.36 0.39
C ILE A 256 4.36 -5.20 1.39
N VAL A 257 5.03 -4.11 1.03
CA VAL A 257 4.86 -2.79 1.66
C VAL A 257 4.95 -1.70 0.59
N ASP A 258 4.07 -0.70 0.65
CA ASP A 258 4.04 0.38 -0.34
C ASP A 258 4.82 1.61 0.16
N PRO A 259 6.04 1.88 -0.38
CA PRO A 259 6.77 3.10 -0.04
C PRO A 259 5.96 4.39 -0.28
N HIS A 260 5.12 4.42 -1.30
CA HIS A 260 4.27 5.56 -1.62
C HIS A 260 3.12 5.79 -0.62
N LYS A 261 3.04 4.99 0.43
CA LYS A 261 2.13 5.19 1.56
C LYS A 261 2.93 5.72 2.76
N TRP A 262 3.21 4.90 3.72
CA TRP A 262 3.80 5.32 5.00
C TRP A 262 5.33 5.20 5.08
N LEU A 263 6.00 5.09 3.91
CA LEU A 263 7.46 5.19 3.78
C LEU A 263 7.89 6.40 2.94
N PHE A 264 7.05 7.41 2.85
CA PHE A 264 7.35 8.76 2.40
C PHE A 264 8.02 8.85 1.01
N SER A 265 7.59 8.00 0.08
CA SER A 265 8.03 8.04 -1.33
C SER A 265 6.92 8.55 -2.24
N PRO A 266 7.26 9.15 -3.39
CA PRO A 266 6.25 9.54 -4.37
C PRO A 266 5.59 8.32 -5.02
N PHE A 267 4.39 8.51 -5.58
CA PHE A 267 3.73 7.52 -6.43
C PHE A 267 4.57 7.22 -7.66
N ASP A 268 4.67 5.94 -8.05
CA ASP A 268 4.12 4.76 -7.40
C ASP A 268 5.24 3.76 -7.08
N ALA A 269 5.17 3.10 -5.93
CA ALA A 269 6.11 2.07 -5.55
C ALA A 269 5.53 1.09 -4.52
N CYS A 270 5.75 -0.20 -4.74
CA CYS A 270 5.50 -1.28 -3.79
C CYS A 270 6.73 -2.17 -3.75
N ALA A 271 7.27 -2.42 -2.57
CA ALA A 271 8.29 -3.43 -2.35
C ALA A 271 7.60 -4.78 -2.15
N LEU A 272 7.90 -5.74 -3.02
CA LEU A 272 7.52 -7.14 -2.90
C LEU A 272 8.75 -7.93 -2.52
N VAL A 273 8.69 -8.61 -1.38
CA VAL A 273 9.80 -9.40 -0.83
C VAL A 273 9.37 -10.85 -0.69
N TYR A 274 10.24 -11.76 -1.10
CA TYR A 274 10.10 -13.20 -0.97
C TYR A 274 11.13 -13.74 0.01
N ARG A 275 10.74 -14.72 0.81
CA ARG A 275 11.64 -15.50 1.66
C ARG A 275 12.65 -16.27 0.82
N GLU A 276 12.19 -16.91 -0.26
CA GLU A 276 12.96 -17.69 -1.21
C GLU A 276 12.79 -17.14 -2.63
N PRO A 277 13.57 -16.12 -3.04
CA PRO A 277 13.42 -15.48 -4.35
C PRO A 277 13.52 -16.43 -5.54
N LYS A 278 14.24 -17.56 -5.40
CA LYS A 278 14.37 -18.57 -6.46
C LYS A 278 13.01 -19.13 -6.90
N LEU A 279 12.03 -19.22 -5.99
CA LEU A 279 10.69 -19.67 -6.33
C LEU A 279 9.97 -18.64 -7.22
N ALA A 280 10.16 -17.36 -6.93
CA ALA A 280 9.63 -16.28 -7.75
C ALA A 280 10.28 -16.26 -9.15
N LYS A 281 11.62 -16.38 -9.22
CA LYS A 281 12.35 -16.48 -10.48
C LYS A 281 11.79 -17.62 -11.35
N THR A 282 11.56 -18.78 -10.76
CA THR A 282 11.00 -19.92 -11.48
C THR A 282 9.60 -19.70 -12.01
N ALA A 283 8.75 -18.93 -11.30
CA ALA A 283 7.37 -18.67 -11.68
C ALA A 283 7.22 -17.53 -12.71
N HIS A 284 8.12 -16.55 -12.70
CA HIS A 284 7.98 -15.33 -13.49
C HIS A 284 9.00 -15.22 -14.64
N ILE A 285 10.05 -16.03 -14.66
CA ILE A 285 11.06 -15.94 -15.73
C ILE A 285 10.42 -16.03 -17.11
N GLN A 286 10.73 -15.06 -17.95
CA GLN A 286 10.23 -15.01 -19.32
C GLN A 286 11.28 -15.56 -20.26
N HIS A 287 10.86 -16.39 -21.19
CA HIS A 287 11.69 -16.99 -22.23
C HIS A 287 11.39 -16.36 -23.58
N GLY A 288 12.44 -15.98 -24.30
CA GLY A 288 12.38 -15.45 -25.65
C GLY A 288 13.80 -15.36 -26.21
N GLU A 289 13.98 -15.55 -27.51
CA GLU A 289 15.30 -15.56 -28.17
C GLU A 289 16.13 -14.32 -27.79
N TYR A 290 15.50 -13.15 -27.70
CA TYR A 290 16.16 -11.89 -27.32
C TYR A 290 16.46 -11.76 -25.81
N LEU A 291 15.84 -12.62 -24.98
CA LEU A 291 16.08 -12.65 -23.53
C LEU A 291 17.13 -13.70 -23.14
N GLU A 292 17.53 -14.60 -24.04
CA GLU A 292 18.49 -15.65 -23.71
C GLU A 292 19.83 -15.11 -23.18
N THR A 293 20.30 -13.98 -23.73
CA THR A 293 21.52 -13.31 -23.24
C THR A 293 21.39 -12.80 -21.81
N LEU A 294 20.21 -12.40 -21.37
CA LEU A 294 19.96 -11.94 -20.00
C LEU A 294 19.83 -13.12 -19.03
N ASN A 295 19.37 -14.26 -19.52
CA ASN A 295 19.14 -15.47 -18.72
C ASN A 295 20.40 -16.37 -18.59
N GLN A 296 21.48 -16.07 -19.32
CA GLN A 296 22.72 -16.86 -19.30
C GLN A 296 23.54 -16.67 -18.02
N ASN A 297 23.43 -15.53 -17.37
CA ASN A 297 24.07 -15.22 -16.10
C ASN A 297 23.12 -15.44 -14.93
N ASP A 298 23.65 -15.78 -13.75
CA ASP A 298 22.86 -15.86 -12.52
C ASP A 298 22.70 -14.46 -11.87
N ASP A 299 22.55 -13.44 -12.71
CA ASP A 299 22.36 -12.07 -12.28
C ASP A 299 20.94 -11.84 -11.74
N TRP A 300 20.80 -10.85 -10.85
CA TRP A 300 19.51 -10.45 -10.33
C TRP A 300 18.77 -9.59 -11.32
N ASN A 301 17.93 -10.20 -12.15
CA ASN A 301 17.05 -9.49 -13.06
C ASN A 301 15.70 -9.23 -12.40
N PRO A 302 15.33 -7.98 -12.09
CA PRO A 302 14.03 -7.69 -11.44
C PRO A 302 12.82 -8.21 -12.19
N SER A 303 12.88 -8.34 -13.52
CA SER A 303 11.82 -8.94 -14.35
C SER A 303 11.54 -10.41 -14.04
N ASP A 304 12.48 -11.11 -13.37
CA ASP A 304 12.33 -12.51 -12.98
C ASP A 304 11.51 -12.69 -11.68
N PHE A 305 11.16 -11.60 -10.99
CA PHE A 305 10.52 -11.64 -9.67
C PHE A 305 9.11 -11.07 -9.63
N ALA A 306 8.59 -10.55 -10.76
CA ALA A 306 7.22 -10.06 -10.89
C ALA A 306 6.72 -10.17 -12.33
N PHE A 307 5.43 -9.91 -12.51
CA PHE A 307 4.77 -10.03 -13.82
C PHE A 307 5.32 -9.11 -14.92
N ASN A 308 5.89 -7.97 -14.55
CA ASN A 308 6.31 -6.95 -15.51
C ASN A 308 7.72 -7.22 -16.08
N LEU A 309 7.86 -7.28 -17.38
CA LEU A 309 9.16 -7.26 -18.06
C LEU A 309 9.75 -5.84 -18.06
N THR A 310 9.03 -4.89 -18.64
CA THR A 310 9.45 -3.49 -18.65
C THR A 310 9.04 -2.80 -17.36
N ARG A 311 10.01 -2.23 -16.66
CA ARG A 311 9.76 -1.53 -15.40
C ARG A 311 10.66 -0.32 -15.20
N ARG A 312 10.11 0.68 -14.52
CA ARG A 312 10.84 1.81 -13.94
C ARG A 312 11.51 1.39 -12.63
N VAL A 313 12.63 1.99 -12.28
CA VAL A 313 13.35 1.75 -11.01
C VAL A 313 12.66 2.51 -9.85
N ARG A 314 11.55 1.98 -9.40
CA ARG A 314 10.63 2.60 -8.43
C ARG A 314 11.15 2.70 -7.02
N GLY A 315 12.12 1.88 -6.67
CA GLY A 315 12.73 1.87 -5.34
C GLY A 315 13.82 2.94 -5.15
N LEU A 316 14.32 3.54 -6.24
CA LEU A 316 15.41 4.52 -6.16
C LEU A 316 15.06 5.78 -5.35
N PRO A 317 13.86 6.39 -5.45
CA PRO A 317 13.50 7.52 -4.61
C PRO A 317 13.56 7.18 -3.11
N LEU A 318 13.09 5.98 -2.72
CA LEU A 318 13.17 5.51 -1.33
C LEU A 318 14.63 5.27 -0.92
N TRP A 319 15.42 4.60 -1.77
CA TRP A 319 16.84 4.39 -1.52
C TRP A 319 17.57 5.71 -1.27
N PHE A 320 17.39 6.70 -2.13
CA PHE A 320 18.04 8.00 -1.98
C PHE A 320 17.60 8.72 -0.71
N SER A 321 16.30 8.69 -0.40
CA SER A 321 15.77 9.31 0.81
C SER A 321 16.27 8.62 2.09
N LEU A 322 16.33 7.28 2.11
CA LEU A 322 16.93 6.54 3.23
C LEU A 322 18.42 6.82 3.37
N ALA A 323 19.17 6.89 2.26
CA ALA A 323 20.59 7.23 2.27
C ALA A 323 20.84 8.66 2.75
N THR A 324 19.93 9.59 2.44
CA THR A 324 20.02 11.00 2.81
C THR A 324 19.69 11.24 4.28
N HIS A 325 18.57 10.68 4.76
CA HIS A 325 18.02 10.99 6.09
C HIS A 325 18.36 9.94 7.15
N GLY A 326 18.68 8.73 6.73
CA GLY A 326 18.92 7.58 7.61
C GLY A 326 17.63 6.97 8.16
N VAL A 327 17.70 5.70 8.56
CA VAL A 327 16.57 4.92 9.08
C VAL A 327 16.01 5.51 10.38
N ALA A 328 16.85 6.14 11.21
CA ALA A 328 16.41 6.76 12.45
C ALA A 328 15.39 7.90 12.23
N ALA A 329 15.55 8.68 11.17
CA ALA A 329 14.60 9.73 10.80
C ALA A 329 13.24 9.13 10.37
N TYR A 330 13.24 8.03 9.62
CA TYR A 330 12.03 7.30 9.25
C TYR A 330 11.29 6.75 10.48
N ARG A 331 12.01 6.10 11.40
CA ARG A 331 11.44 5.62 12.67
C ARG A 331 10.81 6.76 13.48
N SER A 332 11.49 7.90 13.56
CA SER A 332 10.98 9.08 14.25
C SER A 332 9.72 9.63 13.60
N ALA A 333 9.68 9.74 12.27
CA ALA A 333 8.52 10.24 11.52
C ALA A 333 7.30 9.33 11.68
N ILE A 334 7.47 8.01 11.57
CA ILE A 334 6.39 7.04 11.81
C ILE A 334 5.89 7.14 13.25
N LYS A 335 6.82 7.25 14.24
CA LYS A 335 6.44 7.41 15.64
C LYS A 335 5.66 8.71 15.88
N MET A 336 6.02 9.82 15.24
CA MET A 336 5.27 11.07 15.35
C MET A 336 3.82 10.90 14.88
N ASN A 337 3.60 10.18 13.76
CA ASN A 337 2.24 9.87 13.28
C ASN A 337 1.46 9.01 14.30
N LEU A 338 2.10 8.02 14.92
CA LEU A 338 1.48 7.20 15.97
C LEU A 338 1.12 8.01 17.22
N ASP A 339 2.01 8.89 17.65
CA ASP A 339 1.78 9.73 18.82
C ASP A 339 0.66 10.77 18.55
N LEU A 340 0.63 11.36 17.36
CA LEU A 340 -0.44 12.25 16.93
C LEU A 340 -1.78 11.50 16.85
N THR A 341 -1.77 10.25 16.40
CA THR A 341 -2.96 9.38 16.38
C THR A 341 -3.54 9.16 17.78
N LYS A 342 -2.69 8.93 18.78
CA LYS A 342 -3.12 8.78 20.19
C LYS A 342 -3.68 10.09 20.75
N GLN A 343 -3.08 11.23 20.39
CA GLN A 343 -3.53 12.55 20.83
C GLN A 343 -4.92 12.87 20.24
N ILE A 344 -5.12 12.73 18.93
CA ILE A 344 -6.43 13.01 18.32
C ILE A 344 -7.51 12.03 18.78
N ALA A 345 -7.18 10.78 19.07
CA ALA A 345 -8.12 9.84 19.67
C ALA A 345 -8.58 10.31 21.07
N THR A 346 -7.72 10.96 21.83
CA THR A 346 -8.07 11.58 23.12
C THR A 346 -8.98 12.78 22.92
N GLU A 347 -8.71 13.63 21.94
CA GLU A 347 -9.55 14.77 21.57
C GLU A 347 -10.95 14.33 21.12
N ILE A 348 -11.06 13.26 20.35
CA ILE A 348 -12.35 12.68 19.95
C ILE A 348 -13.17 12.25 21.18
N ARG A 349 -12.52 11.53 22.13
CA ARG A 349 -13.22 11.09 23.36
C ARG A 349 -13.68 12.23 24.26
N SER A 350 -13.00 13.37 24.24
CA SER A 350 -13.37 14.53 25.04
C SER A 350 -14.60 15.27 24.54
N ARG A 351 -15.03 15.02 23.29
CA ARG A 351 -16.18 15.67 22.65
C ARG A 351 -17.44 14.83 22.80
N PRO A 352 -18.50 15.31 23.47
CA PRO A 352 -19.67 14.51 23.76
C PRO A 352 -20.47 14.08 22.53
N TYR A 353 -20.24 14.73 21.38
CA TYR A 353 -20.91 14.43 20.12
C TYR A 353 -20.09 13.49 19.22
N LEU A 354 -18.87 13.11 19.61
CA LEU A 354 -18.02 12.19 18.85
C LEU A 354 -17.84 10.88 19.61
N ARG A 355 -17.67 9.80 18.87
CA ARG A 355 -17.40 8.48 19.41
C ARG A 355 -16.34 7.76 18.58
N LEU A 356 -15.27 7.27 19.21
CA LEU A 356 -14.36 6.34 18.57
C LEU A 356 -15.07 5.03 18.23
N VAL A 357 -14.93 4.54 17.01
CA VAL A 357 -15.41 3.22 16.63
C VAL A 357 -14.58 2.14 17.33
N ARG A 358 -13.26 2.37 17.42
CA ARG A 358 -12.33 1.53 18.17
C ARG A 358 -11.04 2.29 18.48
N GLU A 359 -10.24 1.75 19.40
CA GLU A 359 -8.89 2.26 19.66
C GLU A 359 -7.99 2.04 18.44
N PRO A 360 -7.22 3.06 18.02
CA PRO A 360 -6.29 2.91 16.90
C PRO A 360 -5.10 2.02 17.25
N GLU A 361 -4.76 1.10 16.38
CA GLU A 361 -3.58 0.25 16.53
C GLU A 361 -2.36 0.81 15.79
N LEU A 362 -2.60 1.45 14.66
CA LEU A 362 -1.62 2.16 13.84
C LEU A 362 -2.02 3.64 13.72
N SER A 363 -1.87 4.22 12.54
CA SER A 363 -2.07 5.65 12.29
C SER A 363 -3.43 5.99 11.66
N VAL A 364 -4.42 5.09 11.74
CA VAL A 364 -5.80 5.34 11.28
C VAL A 364 -6.74 5.43 12.48
N VAL A 365 -7.49 6.52 12.57
CA VAL A 365 -8.50 6.76 13.61
C VAL A 365 -9.87 6.80 12.98
N VAL A 366 -10.77 5.91 13.40
CA VAL A 366 -12.16 5.84 12.91
C VAL A 366 -13.12 6.30 13.97
N PHE A 367 -14.00 7.22 13.63
CA PHE A 367 -14.95 7.81 14.58
C PHE A 367 -16.28 8.16 13.92
N GLU A 368 -17.27 8.28 14.77
CA GLU A 368 -18.65 8.65 14.41
C GLU A 368 -19.01 10.01 15.01
N ARG A 369 -19.79 10.81 14.27
CA ARG A 369 -20.54 11.95 14.79
C ARG A 369 -21.95 11.47 15.09
N GLU A 370 -22.33 11.47 16.37
CA GLU A 370 -23.66 11.00 16.80
C GLU A 370 -24.79 11.78 16.13
N GLY A 371 -25.76 11.05 15.61
CA GLY A 371 -26.91 11.62 14.92
C GLY A 371 -26.70 11.99 13.45
N TRP A 372 -25.47 11.85 12.90
CA TRP A 372 -25.23 12.13 11.50
C TRP A 372 -25.60 10.96 10.59
N SER A 373 -26.26 11.27 9.49
CA SER A 373 -26.50 10.38 8.35
C SER A 373 -25.34 10.40 7.34
N ASN A 374 -25.36 9.51 6.35
CA ASN A 374 -24.40 9.55 5.23
C ASN A 374 -24.42 10.92 4.52
N ALA A 375 -25.59 11.50 4.32
CA ALA A 375 -25.73 12.80 3.66
C ALA A 375 -25.09 13.94 4.45
N ASP A 376 -25.12 13.88 5.80
CA ASP A 376 -24.45 14.87 6.65
C ASP A 376 -22.93 14.78 6.50
N TYR A 377 -22.37 13.56 6.50
CA TYR A 377 -20.94 13.34 6.26
C TYR A 377 -20.52 13.79 4.85
N GLU A 378 -21.32 13.50 3.81
CA GLU A 378 -21.02 13.93 2.43
C GLU A 378 -21.01 15.45 2.32
N LYS A 379 -21.99 16.13 2.93
CA LYS A 379 -22.06 17.59 2.96
C LYS A 379 -20.87 18.20 3.69
N TRP A 380 -20.53 17.68 4.85
CA TRP A 380 -19.39 18.11 5.65
C TRP A 380 -18.05 17.91 4.89
N SER A 381 -17.83 16.71 4.34
CA SER A 381 -16.65 16.40 3.53
C SER A 381 -16.49 17.37 2.36
N LYS A 382 -17.60 17.67 1.66
CA LYS A 382 -17.59 18.63 0.57
C LYS A 382 -17.24 20.03 1.05
N GLN A 383 -17.79 20.48 2.17
CA GLN A 383 -17.48 21.81 2.73
C GLN A 383 -16.02 21.97 3.11
N LEU A 384 -15.40 20.93 3.68
CA LEU A 384 -13.97 20.92 4.00
C LEU A 384 -13.10 21.05 2.74
N LEU A 385 -13.44 20.33 1.67
CA LEU A 385 -12.71 20.39 0.42
C LEU A 385 -12.94 21.72 -0.32
N ASP A 386 -14.20 22.19 -0.40
CA ASP A 386 -14.54 23.47 -1.05
C ASP A 386 -13.83 24.68 -0.38
N SER A 387 -13.58 24.59 0.93
CA SER A 387 -12.81 25.60 1.68
C SER A 387 -11.30 25.39 1.60
N GLN A 388 -10.84 24.36 0.91
CA GLN A 388 -9.41 23.97 0.81
C GLN A 388 -8.76 23.68 2.19
N PHE A 389 -9.58 23.37 3.20
CA PHE A 389 -9.10 23.17 4.55
C PHE A 389 -8.64 21.74 4.81
N ALA A 390 -9.45 20.73 4.41
CA ALA A 390 -9.12 19.33 4.57
C ALA A 390 -9.81 18.45 3.53
N PHE A 391 -9.23 17.28 3.29
CA PHE A 391 -9.88 16.23 2.51
C PHE A 391 -10.12 14.99 3.38
N VAL A 392 -11.37 14.83 3.81
CA VAL A 392 -11.83 13.74 4.68
C VAL A 392 -13.09 13.14 4.08
N VAL A 393 -13.03 11.88 3.65
CA VAL A 393 -14.17 11.22 3.01
C VAL A 393 -15.03 10.44 4.00
N PRO A 394 -16.35 10.36 3.76
CA PRO A 394 -17.25 9.46 4.48
C PRO A 394 -16.85 8.00 4.31
N SER A 395 -17.18 7.19 5.31
CA SER A 395 -17.02 5.74 5.32
C SER A 395 -18.19 5.09 6.05
N SER A 396 -18.21 3.77 6.09
CA SER A 396 -19.17 3.03 6.88
C SER A 396 -18.56 1.75 7.45
N HIS A 397 -19.06 1.33 8.61
CA HIS A 397 -18.70 0.05 9.20
C HIS A 397 -19.96 -0.61 9.78
N LEU A 398 -20.23 -1.86 9.43
CA LEU A 398 -21.43 -2.60 9.83
C LEU A 398 -22.73 -1.84 9.56
N GLY A 399 -22.80 -1.14 8.43
CA GLY A 399 -23.98 -0.35 8.04
C GLY A 399 -24.12 1.00 8.75
N LYS A 400 -23.21 1.37 9.66
CA LYS A 400 -23.21 2.67 10.33
C LYS A 400 -22.27 3.64 9.64
N PRO A 401 -22.74 4.88 9.35
CA PRO A 401 -21.87 5.90 8.77
C PRO A 401 -20.79 6.34 9.76
N ASN A 402 -19.63 6.60 9.26
CA ASN A 402 -18.48 7.09 10.02
C ASN A 402 -17.52 7.86 9.12
N THR A 403 -16.46 8.36 9.70
CA THR A 403 -15.32 8.89 8.97
C THR A 403 -14.02 8.46 9.65
N ARG A 404 -12.88 8.75 9.00
CA ARG A 404 -11.58 8.39 9.53
C ARG A 404 -10.51 9.40 9.15
N PHE A 405 -9.50 9.49 9.99
CA PHE A 405 -8.25 10.16 9.67
C PHE A 405 -7.16 9.12 9.42
N ALA A 406 -6.50 9.20 8.28
CA ALA A 406 -5.30 8.43 7.96
C ALA A 406 -4.08 9.35 8.16
N ILE A 407 -3.40 9.21 9.29
CA ILE A 407 -2.34 10.11 9.74
C ILE A 407 -0.99 9.51 9.34
N VAL A 408 -0.58 9.72 8.09
CA VAL A 408 0.69 9.21 7.54
C VAL A 408 1.62 10.33 7.08
N ASN A 409 1.19 11.58 7.14
CA ASN A 409 2.04 12.73 6.81
C ASN A 409 2.70 13.28 8.09
N PRO A 410 4.05 13.30 8.18
CA PRO A 410 4.74 13.80 9.37
C PRO A 410 4.56 15.31 9.62
N THR A 411 4.04 16.05 8.62
CA THR A 411 3.80 17.50 8.76
C THR A 411 2.37 17.84 9.20
N THR A 412 1.48 16.84 9.33
CA THR A 412 0.14 17.01 9.91
C THR A 412 0.25 17.46 11.37
N LYS A 413 -0.56 18.44 11.77
CA LYS A 413 -0.52 19.02 13.12
C LYS A 413 -1.78 18.69 13.91
N LEU A 414 -1.63 18.60 15.24
CA LEU A 414 -2.77 18.37 16.13
C LEU A 414 -3.79 19.48 16.04
N GLU A 415 -3.34 20.73 15.94
CA GLU A 415 -4.20 21.92 15.88
C GLU A 415 -5.12 21.86 14.64
N ASP A 416 -4.60 21.41 13.50
CA ASP A 416 -5.39 21.27 12.27
C ASP A 416 -6.45 20.16 12.41
N LEU A 417 -6.07 19.02 13.00
CA LEU A 417 -6.99 17.91 13.25
C LEU A 417 -8.10 18.31 14.25
N VAL A 418 -7.75 19.04 15.30
CA VAL A 418 -8.70 19.57 16.28
C VAL A 418 -9.66 20.54 15.59
N ALA A 419 -9.17 21.48 14.79
CA ALA A 419 -10.02 22.41 14.05
C ALA A 419 -10.96 21.70 13.06
N ILE A 420 -10.52 20.57 12.44
CA ILE A 420 -11.42 19.75 11.62
C ILE A 420 -12.52 19.10 12.47
N LEU A 421 -12.22 18.56 13.66
CA LEU A 421 -13.23 18.02 14.57
C LEU A 421 -14.25 19.08 15.01
N ASP A 422 -13.79 20.31 15.27
CA ASP A 422 -14.64 21.43 15.70
C ASP A 422 -15.67 21.82 14.63
N THR A 423 -15.41 21.56 13.34
CA THR A 423 -16.40 21.77 12.25
C THR A 423 -17.56 20.77 12.29
N MET A 424 -17.50 19.73 13.13
CA MET A 424 -18.56 18.72 13.29
C MET A 424 -19.52 19.05 14.46
N GLU A 425 -19.31 20.14 15.18
CA GLU A 425 -20.17 20.57 16.28
C GLU A 425 -21.60 21.06 15.83
#